data_29ab6beefbab6117c3ec2545a7a97323
#
_entry.id   29ab6beefbab6117c3ec2545a7a97323
#
_cell.length_a   1.000
_cell.length_b   1.000
_cell.length_c   1.000
_cell.angle_alpha   90.00
_cell.angle_beta   90.00
_cell.angle_gamma   90.00
#
_symmetry.space_group_name_H-M   'P 1'
#
loop_
_entity.id
_entity.type
_entity.pdbx_description
1 polymer ?
#
loop_
_entity_poly.entity_id
_entity_poly.type
_entity_poly.pdbx_seq_one_letter_code
_entity_poly.pdbx_strand_id
1 'polypeptide(L)'
;MPAAVLAHGVVGERFFPATLAIDDPFVADELSFPTVSITKLHAGAGAPPTLQTDFSAELSKRLSPDLGISLGGSVLLLDQKDGHATIAGFNNMDVSLKYVFLKSAPHELIVAAGVDIEVGGTGQQRVGASSFSTFTPSLFFGEGLGDLPDSLRYLRPLAVTGVLGLALPVREDPRVFQWGLTFQYNLQYLQSYVRDIGLPAPFNRMIPIIELPMQTSVEGAVRTAGTINPGIIWFGRYIQLGLEAVIPIHGNTIDVESEPRQGSVGLLAQVHFYLDDIWPEVFTWTPFSGVLGPTQPR
;
A
#
# COMPACT_ATOMS: atom_id res chain seq x y z
N MET A 1 15.39 -8.25 28.94
CA MET A 1 15.24 -8.41 27.48
C MET A 1 13.83 -7.95 27.19
N PRO A 2 13.59 -6.97 26.33
CA PRO A 2 12.23 -6.71 25.88
C PRO A 2 11.78 -7.96 25.14
N ALA A 3 10.55 -8.44 25.45
CA ALA A 3 9.90 -9.49 24.70
C ALA A 3 9.97 -9.11 23.21
N ALA A 4 10.41 -10.05 22.36
CA ALA A 4 10.30 -9.86 20.93
C ALA A 4 8.81 -9.62 20.64
N VAL A 5 8.46 -8.37 20.44
CA VAL A 5 7.21 -8.00 19.81
C VAL A 5 7.32 -8.68 18.45
N LEU A 6 6.42 -9.61 18.13
CA LEU A 6 6.25 -10.15 16.80
C LEU A 6 5.72 -8.97 15.95
N ALA A 7 6.59 -8.00 15.70
CA ALA A 7 6.23 -6.79 15.02
C ALA A 7 5.95 -7.14 13.56
N HIS A 8 4.77 -6.78 13.10
CA HIS A 8 4.44 -6.73 11.69
C HIS A 8 5.57 -6.00 10.95
N GLY A 9 5.90 -6.46 9.76
CA GLY A 9 6.85 -5.76 8.92
C GLY A 9 8.31 -5.73 9.40
N VAL A 10 8.77 -6.66 10.25
CA VAL A 10 10.16 -6.71 10.69
C VAL A 10 10.97 -7.76 9.94
N VAL A 11 12.12 -7.34 9.39
CA VAL A 11 13.14 -8.22 8.82
C VAL A 11 14.51 -7.79 9.35
N GLY A 12 15.17 -8.67 10.09
CA GLY A 12 16.39 -8.32 10.82
C GLY A 12 16.14 -7.27 11.88
N GLU A 13 16.83 -6.15 11.78
CA GLU A 13 16.67 -4.99 12.68
C GLU A 13 15.73 -3.92 12.09
N ARG A 14 15.27 -4.12 10.85
CA ARG A 14 14.44 -3.19 10.11
C ARG A 14 12.96 -3.42 10.36
N PHE A 15 12.28 -2.34 10.74
CA PHE A 15 10.84 -2.24 10.66
C PHE A 15 10.44 -1.52 9.36
N PHE A 16 9.63 -2.18 8.55
CA PHE A 16 8.97 -1.63 7.37
C PHE A 16 7.52 -1.31 7.76
N PRO A 17 7.09 -0.05 7.74
CA PRO A 17 5.70 0.29 8.01
C PRO A 17 4.78 -0.16 6.87
N ALA A 18 3.51 -0.38 7.18
CA ALA A 18 2.48 -0.48 6.16
C ALA A 18 2.41 0.83 5.37
N THR A 19 2.48 0.74 4.06
CA THR A 19 2.46 1.89 3.14
C THR A 19 1.02 2.30 2.80
N LEU A 20 0.80 3.50 2.25
CA LEU A 20 -0.54 4.05 2.08
C LEU A 20 -1.09 3.85 0.66
N ALA A 21 -0.26 4.13 -0.34
CA ALA A 21 -0.64 4.09 -1.76
C ALA A 21 -0.10 2.86 -2.49
N ILE A 22 0.96 2.25 -1.99
CA ILE A 22 1.63 1.09 -2.59
C ILE A 22 1.58 -0.05 -1.57
N ASP A 23 1.09 -1.21 -1.97
CA ASP A 23 1.05 -2.39 -1.10
C ASP A 23 2.47 -2.88 -0.76
N ASP A 24 2.68 -3.29 0.48
CA ASP A 24 3.96 -3.74 1.01
C ASP A 24 4.18 -5.26 0.83
N PRO A 25 5.41 -5.78 0.98
CA PRO A 25 5.71 -7.19 0.78
C PRO A 25 5.31 -8.12 1.93
N PHE A 26 4.71 -7.62 3.00
CA PHE A 26 4.44 -8.40 4.20
C PHE A 26 3.10 -9.13 4.15
N VAL A 27 3.01 -10.13 5.01
CA VAL A 27 1.80 -10.88 5.31
C VAL A 27 1.55 -10.72 6.82
N ALA A 28 0.46 -10.08 7.18
CA ALA A 28 0.17 -9.72 8.56
C ALA A 28 -1.31 -9.88 8.92
N ASP A 29 -1.63 -9.76 10.20
CA ASP A 29 -3.00 -9.69 10.71
C ASP A 29 -3.32 -8.23 11.04
N GLU A 30 -3.93 -7.53 10.10
CA GLU A 30 -4.04 -6.07 10.16
C GLU A 30 -5.33 -5.54 9.55
N LEU A 31 -5.68 -4.32 9.93
CA LEU A 31 -6.82 -3.59 9.39
C LEU A 31 -6.41 -2.16 9.06
N SER A 32 -6.48 -1.78 7.79
CA SER A 32 -6.40 -0.39 7.34
C SER A 32 -7.81 0.20 7.31
N PHE A 33 -8.15 1.08 8.26
CA PHE A 33 -9.46 1.74 8.32
C PHE A 33 -9.48 2.91 9.31
N PRO A 34 -9.99 4.09 8.89
CA PRO A 34 -10.25 4.43 7.51
C PRO A 34 -8.96 4.75 6.75
N THR A 35 -8.95 4.42 5.46
CA THR A 35 -8.06 5.05 4.49
C THR A 35 -8.89 6.07 3.72
N VAL A 36 -8.48 7.32 3.72
CA VAL A 36 -9.23 8.42 3.10
C VAL A 36 -8.36 9.10 2.06
N SER A 37 -8.79 9.06 0.79
CA SER A 37 -8.16 9.80 -0.31
C SER A 37 -9.08 10.93 -0.76
N ILE A 38 -8.54 12.13 -0.91
CA ILE A 38 -9.26 13.30 -1.41
C ILE A 38 -8.49 13.85 -2.60
N THR A 39 -9.13 13.86 -3.78
CA THR A 39 -8.52 14.37 -5.02
C THR A 39 -9.52 15.25 -5.76
N LYS A 40 -9.03 16.39 -6.23
CA LYS A 40 -9.81 17.27 -7.10
C LYS A 40 -9.49 16.97 -8.56
N LEU A 41 -10.47 16.49 -9.31
CA LEU A 41 -10.36 16.21 -10.74
C LEU A 41 -10.84 17.41 -11.53
N HIS A 42 -10.06 17.85 -12.52
CA HIS A 42 -10.45 18.93 -13.43
C HIS A 42 -11.54 18.48 -14.42
N ALA A 43 -12.23 19.42 -15.02
CA ALA A 43 -13.15 19.13 -16.12
C ALA A 43 -12.38 18.45 -17.27
N GLY A 44 -12.97 17.43 -17.87
CA GLY A 44 -12.37 16.73 -19.01
C GLY A 44 -13.27 15.61 -19.50
N ALA A 45 -13.11 15.21 -20.76
CA ALA A 45 -13.86 14.10 -21.38
C ALA A 45 -15.40 14.20 -21.18
N GLY A 46 -15.96 15.43 -21.19
CA GLY A 46 -17.38 15.64 -20.96
C GLY A 46 -17.86 15.57 -19.51
N ALA A 47 -16.95 15.34 -18.56
CA ALA A 47 -17.29 15.31 -17.14
C ALA A 47 -16.96 16.64 -16.44
N PRO A 48 -17.82 17.11 -15.48
CA PRO A 48 -17.60 18.34 -14.74
C PRO A 48 -16.42 18.23 -13.76
N PRO A 49 -15.89 19.37 -13.27
CA PRO A 49 -14.91 19.34 -12.18
C PRO A 49 -15.50 18.59 -10.98
N THR A 50 -14.75 17.68 -10.40
CA THR A 50 -15.26 16.78 -9.36
C THR A 50 -14.30 16.75 -8.18
N LEU A 51 -14.80 16.90 -6.95
CA LEU A 51 -14.06 16.51 -5.76
C LEU A 51 -14.38 15.04 -5.49
N GLN A 52 -13.40 14.19 -5.66
CA GLN A 52 -13.49 12.76 -5.36
C GLN A 52 -12.97 12.52 -3.96
N THR A 53 -13.78 11.87 -3.13
CA THR A 53 -13.37 11.37 -1.82
C THR A 53 -13.61 9.87 -1.80
N ASP A 54 -12.56 9.12 -1.51
CA ASP A 54 -12.58 7.66 -1.36
C ASP A 54 -12.37 7.31 0.12
N PHE A 55 -13.25 6.48 0.66
CA PHE A 55 -13.13 5.88 1.98
C PHE A 55 -12.97 4.38 1.81
N SER A 56 -11.77 3.85 2.05
CA SER A 56 -11.49 2.43 1.92
C SER A 56 -11.18 1.76 3.24
N ALA A 57 -11.39 0.45 3.23
CA ALA A 57 -11.01 -0.47 4.29
C ALA A 57 -10.37 -1.70 3.67
N GLU A 58 -9.35 -2.23 4.33
CA GLU A 58 -8.74 -3.51 3.99
C GLU A 58 -8.45 -4.31 5.27
N LEU A 59 -8.90 -5.55 5.29
CA LEU A 59 -8.64 -6.52 6.34
C LEU A 59 -7.73 -7.61 5.81
N SER A 60 -6.58 -7.79 6.43
CA SER A 60 -5.60 -8.82 6.09
C SER A 60 -5.51 -9.87 7.18
N LYS A 61 -5.38 -11.14 6.78
CA LYS A 61 -5.27 -12.29 7.68
C LYS A 61 -4.16 -13.23 7.23
N ARG A 62 -3.26 -13.56 8.14
CA ARG A 62 -2.29 -14.64 7.93
C ARG A 62 -2.98 -16.01 7.93
N LEU A 63 -2.77 -16.76 6.86
CA LEU A 63 -3.19 -18.15 6.73
C LEU A 63 -2.07 -19.11 7.17
N SER A 64 -0.82 -18.72 6.95
CA SER A 64 0.41 -19.33 7.49
C SER A 64 1.43 -18.21 7.81
N PRO A 65 2.60 -18.49 8.39
CA PRO A 65 3.61 -17.46 8.62
C PRO A 65 4.02 -16.65 7.38
N ASP A 66 3.88 -17.24 6.19
CA ASP A 66 4.32 -16.63 4.93
C ASP A 66 3.21 -16.51 3.87
N LEU A 67 1.97 -16.94 4.18
CA LEU A 67 0.81 -16.85 3.29
C LEU A 67 -0.29 -16.03 3.94
N GLY A 68 -0.80 -15.02 3.26
CA GLY A 68 -1.91 -14.18 3.71
C GLY A 68 -2.96 -13.97 2.65
N ILE A 69 -4.15 -13.63 3.12
CA ILE A 69 -5.30 -13.19 2.33
C ILE A 69 -5.72 -11.81 2.81
N SER A 70 -6.14 -10.95 1.89
CA SER A 70 -6.75 -9.66 2.22
C SER A 70 -8.12 -9.51 1.55
N LEU A 71 -8.97 -8.74 2.15
CA LEU A 71 -10.28 -8.35 1.65
C LEU A 71 -10.41 -6.83 1.77
N GLY A 72 -10.59 -6.17 0.63
CA GLY A 72 -10.71 -4.73 0.52
C GLY A 72 -12.03 -4.27 -0.08
N GLY A 73 -12.32 -2.99 0.08
CA GLY A 73 -13.42 -2.32 -0.57
C GLY A 73 -13.49 -0.85 -0.20
N SER A 74 -14.19 -0.07 -1.02
CA SER A 74 -14.30 1.38 -0.78
C SER A 74 -15.67 1.95 -1.10
N VAL A 75 -15.90 3.15 -0.56
CA VAL A 75 -17.05 4.02 -0.86
C VAL A 75 -16.53 5.30 -1.47
N LEU A 76 -16.97 5.58 -2.69
CA LEU A 76 -16.64 6.83 -3.39
C LEU A 76 -17.75 7.86 -3.23
N LEU A 77 -17.32 9.08 -2.96
CA LEU A 77 -18.16 10.30 -3.01
C LEU A 77 -17.60 11.19 -4.12
N LEU A 78 -18.42 11.44 -5.15
CA LEU A 78 -18.09 12.27 -6.29
C LEU A 78 -18.93 13.56 -6.22
N ASP A 79 -18.38 14.60 -5.59
CA ASP A 79 -19.03 15.91 -5.51
C ASP A 79 -18.74 16.70 -6.79
N GLN A 80 -19.66 16.60 -7.74
CA GLN A 80 -19.58 17.29 -9.01
C GLN A 80 -19.96 18.76 -8.86
N LYS A 81 -19.13 19.63 -9.42
CA LYS A 81 -19.36 21.09 -9.39
C LYS A 81 -20.30 21.52 -10.55
N ASP A 82 -20.57 22.81 -10.63
CA ASP A 82 -21.37 23.44 -11.69
C ASP A 82 -22.85 22.99 -11.71
N GLY A 83 -23.43 22.78 -10.53
CA GLY A 83 -24.85 22.46 -10.35
C GLY A 83 -25.23 21.00 -10.52
N HIS A 84 -24.26 20.12 -10.62
CA HIS A 84 -24.46 18.67 -10.65
C HIS A 84 -24.62 18.09 -9.26
N ALA A 85 -25.29 16.93 -9.16
CA ALA A 85 -25.52 16.26 -7.90
C ALA A 85 -24.26 15.50 -7.40
N THR A 86 -24.14 15.35 -6.09
CA THR A 86 -23.17 14.43 -5.50
C THR A 86 -23.59 12.98 -5.76
N ILE A 87 -22.68 12.18 -6.29
CA ILE A 87 -22.88 10.75 -6.52
C ILE A 87 -22.09 10.00 -5.42
N ALA A 88 -22.75 9.05 -4.76
CA ALA A 88 -22.10 8.17 -3.77
C ALA A 88 -22.35 6.70 -4.12
N GLY A 89 -21.38 5.84 -3.89
CA GLY A 89 -21.54 4.42 -4.17
C GLY A 89 -20.35 3.57 -3.70
N PHE A 90 -20.57 2.27 -3.65
CA PHE A 90 -19.50 1.31 -3.40
C PHE A 90 -18.71 1.05 -4.68
N ASN A 91 -17.39 0.97 -4.55
CA ASN A 91 -16.52 0.42 -5.58
C ASN A 91 -16.53 -1.11 -5.53
N ASN A 92 -15.91 -1.77 -6.51
CA ASN A 92 -15.74 -3.21 -6.48
C ASN A 92 -14.95 -3.66 -5.24
N MET A 93 -15.21 -4.88 -4.78
CA MET A 93 -14.43 -5.52 -3.73
C MET A 93 -13.14 -6.08 -4.31
N ASP A 94 -12.08 -6.02 -3.52
CA ASP A 94 -10.79 -6.59 -3.82
C ASP A 94 -10.51 -7.78 -2.91
N VAL A 95 -9.97 -8.85 -3.47
CA VAL A 95 -9.50 -10.03 -2.75
C VAL A 95 -8.08 -10.31 -3.18
N SER A 96 -7.14 -10.34 -2.25
CA SER A 96 -5.76 -10.64 -2.57
C SER A 96 -5.24 -11.88 -1.83
N LEU A 97 -4.28 -12.54 -2.45
CA LEU A 97 -3.49 -13.62 -1.87
C LEU A 97 -2.03 -13.28 -2.06
N LYS A 98 -1.24 -13.32 -0.97
CA LYS A 98 0.18 -12.97 -0.97
C LYS A 98 1.00 -14.06 -0.29
N TYR A 99 2.12 -14.43 -0.90
CA TYR A 99 3.06 -15.41 -0.36
C TYR A 99 4.48 -14.86 -0.33
N VAL A 100 5.06 -14.83 0.87
CA VAL A 100 6.46 -14.43 1.09
C VAL A 100 7.34 -15.66 0.88
N PHE A 101 8.17 -15.64 -0.15
CA PHE A 101 9.03 -16.77 -0.48
C PHE A 101 10.51 -16.53 -0.18
N LEU A 102 10.89 -15.29 0.16
CA LEU A 102 12.26 -14.95 0.53
C LEU A 102 12.27 -13.93 1.67
N LYS A 103 12.97 -14.26 2.75
CA LYS A 103 13.33 -13.34 3.85
C LYS A 103 14.81 -13.52 4.19
N SER A 104 15.54 -12.43 4.29
CA SER A 104 16.95 -12.43 4.68
C SER A 104 17.17 -11.38 5.78
N ALA A 105 17.19 -11.83 7.02
CA ALA A 105 17.43 -10.96 8.17
C ALA A 105 18.77 -10.21 8.12
N PRO A 106 19.90 -10.85 7.71
CA PRO A 106 21.17 -10.14 7.61
C PRO A 106 21.17 -8.99 6.58
N HIS A 107 20.40 -9.12 5.52
CA HIS A 107 20.30 -8.13 4.43
C HIS A 107 19.04 -7.26 4.51
N GLU A 108 18.23 -7.41 5.57
CA GLU A 108 16.95 -6.72 5.71
C GLU A 108 16.08 -6.82 4.43
N LEU A 109 16.15 -7.98 3.73
CA LEU A 109 15.49 -8.22 2.44
C LEU A 109 14.27 -9.12 2.60
N ILE A 110 13.19 -8.75 1.93
CA ILE A 110 11.97 -9.56 1.80
C ILE A 110 11.47 -9.53 0.35
N VAL A 111 10.99 -10.66 -0.15
CA VAL A 111 10.35 -10.76 -1.47
C VAL A 111 9.10 -11.63 -1.36
N ALA A 112 8.01 -11.15 -1.93
CA ALA A 112 6.73 -11.83 -1.97
C ALA A 112 6.15 -11.83 -3.38
N ALA A 113 5.30 -12.80 -3.67
CA ALA A 113 4.46 -12.83 -4.86
C ALA A 113 3.00 -12.90 -4.44
N GLY A 114 2.11 -12.33 -5.24
CA GLY A 114 0.69 -12.37 -4.94
C GLY A 114 -0.18 -12.19 -6.17
N VAL A 115 -1.47 -12.29 -5.95
CA VAL A 115 -2.49 -11.95 -6.94
C VAL A 115 -3.56 -11.14 -6.23
N ASP A 116 -3.91 -10.01 -6.81
CA ASP A 116 -5.08 -9.24 -6.44
C ASP A 116 -6.19 -9.48 -7.46
N ILE A 117 -7.43 -9.55 -6.99
CA ILE A 117 -8.63 -9.79 -7.78
C ILE A 117 -9.66 -8.72 -7.45
N GLU A 118 -9.81 -7.74 -8.33
CA GLU A 118 -10.98 -6.89 -8.31
C GLU A 118 -12.19 -7.70 -8.79
N VAL A 119 -13.19 -7.86 -7.92
CA VAL A 119 -14.37 -8.66 -8.20
C VAL A 119 -15.42 -7.81 -8.90
N GLY A 120 -15.44 -7.87 -10.22
CA GLY A 120 -16.34 -7.07 -11.04
C GLY A 120 -17.83 -7.28 -10.73
N GLY A 121 -18.59 -6.19 -10.80
CA GLY A 121 -20.04 -6.20 -10.54
C GLY A 121 -20.44 -6.24 -9.06
N THR A 122 -19.52 -6.21 -8.13
CA THR A 122 -19.80 -6.06 -6.70
C THR A 122 -20.01 -4.60 -6.31
N GLY A 123 -19.48 -3.67 -7.09
CA GLY A 123 -19.64 -2.25 -6.94
C GLY A 123 -20.77 -1.66 -7.79
N GLN A 124 -20.86 -0.34 -7.78
CA GLN A 124 -21.91 0.42 -8.47
C GLN A 124 -21.32 1.19 -9.66
N GLN A 125 -21.80 0.93 -10.85
CA GLN A 125 -21.36 1.60 -12.10
C GLN A 125 -21.45 3.12 -12.05
N ARG A 126 -22.39 3.69 -11.27
CA ARG A 126 -22.53 5.15 -11.13
C ARG A 126 -21.31 5.85 -10.53
N VAL A 127 -20.43 5.11 -9.83
CA VAL A 127 -19.15 5.62 -9.31
C VAL A 127 -17.95 5.12 -10.09
N GLY A 128 -18.15 4.42 -11.21
CA GLY A 128 -17.10 3.92 -12.10
C GLY A 128 -16.69 2.47 -11.83
N ALA A 129 -17.39 1.73 -10.94
CA ALA A 129 -17.06 0.34 -10.68
C ALA A 129 -17.29 -0.54 -11.94
N SER A 130 -16.28 -1.34 -12.29
CA SER A 130 -16.30 -2.21 -13.46
C SER A 130 -17.30 -3.35 -13.29
N SER A 131 -17.94 -3.77 -14.39
CA SER A 131 -18.86 -4.93 -14.40
C SER A 131 -18.13 -6.27 -14.58
N PHE A 132 -16.83 -6.25 -14.81
CA PHE A 132 -15.96 -7.41 -15.03
C PHE A 132 -14.81 -7.42 -14.01
N SER A 133 -14.25 -8.59 -13.79
CA SER A 133 -13.14 -8.76 -12.86
C SER A 133 -11.79 -8.47 -13.52
N THR A 134 -10.83 -8.04 -12.72
CA THR A 134 -9.44 -7.85 -13.12
C THR A 134 -8.55 -8.68 -12.20
N PHE A 135 -7.60 -9.43 -12.78
CA PHE A 135 -6.57 -10.18 -12.05
C PHE A 135 -5.24 -9.45 -12.16
N THR A 136 -4.61 -9.21 -11.04
CA THR A 136 -3.32 -8.50 -11.00
C THR A 136 -2.27 -9.37 -10.30
N PRO A 137 -1.61 -10.32 -11.01
CA PRO A 137 -0.41 -10.97 -10.48
C PRO A 137 0.67 -9.93 -10.23
N SER A 138 1.32 -10.02 -9.05
CA SER A 138 2.28 -9.02 -8.59
C SER A 138 3.48 -9.65 -7.89
N LEU A 139 4.62 -8.98 -7.99
CA LEU A 139 5.83 -9.23 -7.23
C LEU A 139 6.08 -8.04 -6.31
N PHE A 140 6.35 -8.32 -5.05
CA PHE A 140 6.62 -7.32 -4.01
C PHE A 140 8.02 -7.52 -3.47
N PHE A 141 8.69 -6.44 -3.12
CA PHE A 141 10.00 -6.51 -2.48
C PHE A 141 10.17 -5.40 -1.45
N GLY A 142 11.07 -5.64 -0.50
CA GLY A 142 11.52 -4.65 0.47
C GLY A 142 12.97 -4.91 0.84
N GLU A 143 13.77 -3.84 0.87
CA GLU A 143 15.20 -3.90 1.21
C GLU A 143 15.57 -2.72 2.08
N GLY A 144 16.21 -3.01 3.21
CA GLY A 144 16.84 -2.02 4.06
C GLY A 144 18.31 -1.83 3.69
N LEU A 145 18.84 -0.65 3.91
CA LEU A 145 20.24 -0.33 3.63
C LEU A 145 21.16 -0.52 4.85
N GLY A 146 20.80 -1.44 5.78
CA GLY A 146 21.56 -1.71 7.00
C GLY A 146 22.99 -2.18 6.77
N ASP A 147 23.25 -2.87 5.65
CA ASP A 147 24.55 -3.43 5.25
C ASP A 147 25.58 -2.38 4.78
N LEU A 148 25.17 -1.13 4.60
CA LEU A 148 26.10 -0.09 4.13
C LEU A 148 27.29 0.10 5.08
N PRO A 149 28.50 0.38 4.54
CA PRO A 149 29.69 0.61 5.35
C PRO A 149 29.54 1.85 6.26
N ASP A 150 30.40 1.95 7.29
CA ASP A 150 30.34 3.07 8.27
C ASP A 150 30.49 4.45 7.66
N SER A 151 31.17 4.57 6.52
CA SER A 151 31.26 5.83 5.76
C SER A 151 29.89 6.33 5.25
N LEU A 152 28.92 5.43 5.06
CA LEU A 152 27.56 5.70 4.60
C LEU A 152 26.49 5.43 5.68
N ARG A 153 26.88 5.32 6.95
CA ARG A 153 26.00 4.92 8.06
C ARG A 153 24.70 5.71 8.17
N TYR A 154 24.70 6.99 7.78
CA TYR A 154 23.49 7.84 7.81
C TYR A 154 22.47 7.50 6.72
N LEU A 155 22.82 6.65 5.74
CA LEU A 155 21.90 6.07 4.77
C LEU A 155 21.33 4.73 5.25
N ARG A 156 21.92 4.10 6.26
CA ARG A 156 21.40 2.85 6.84
C ARG A 156 19.93 2.92 7.28
N PRO A 157 19.40 4.05 7.81
CA PRO A 157 17.96 4.16 8.12
C PRO A 157 17.04 4.13 6.89
N LEU A 158 17.59 4.27 5.68
CA LEU A 158 16.83 4.22 4.45
C LEU A 158 16.42 2.77 4.12
N ALA A 159 15.18 2.61 3.66
CA ALA A 159 14.69 1.38 3.07
C ALA A 159 13.89 1.70 1.81
N VAL A 160 13.80 0.73 0.91
CA VAL A 160 13.00 0.80 -0.30
C VAL A 160 12.06 -0.40 -0.31
N THR A 161 10.76 -0.16 -0.52
CA THR A 161 9.81 -1.21 -0.87
C THR A 161 9.23 -0.95 -2.24
N GLY A 162 8.66 -1.97 -2.88
CA GLY A 162 8.05 -1.76 -4.18
C GLY A 162 7.21 -2.94 -4.64
N VAL A 163 6.42 -2.67 -5.68
CA VAL A 163 5.54 -3.63 -6.34
C VAL A 163 5.68 -3.55 -7.85
N LEU A 164 5.58 -4.69 -8.50
CA LEU A 164 5.49 -4.84 -9.96
C LEU A 164 4.31 -5.76 -10.25
N GLY A 165 3.26 -5.26 -10.87
CA GLY A 165 2.04 -6.00 -11.17
C GLY A 165 1.58 -5.81 -12.61
N LEU A 166 0.77 -6.72 -13.11
CA LEU A 166 0.15 -6.64 -14.41
C LEU A 166 -1.35 -6.85 -14.28
N ALA A 167 -2.12 -5.77 -14.43
CA ALA A 167 -3.57 -5.84 -14.43
C ALA A 167 -4.07 -6.48 -15.73
N LEU A 168 -4.81 -7.58 -15.58
CA LEU A 168 -5.35 -8.43 -16.62
C LEU A 168 -6.88 -8.48 -16.52
N PRO A 169 -7.61 -7.55 -17.17
CA PRO A 169 -9.07 -7.59 -17.21
C PRO A 169 -9.55 -8.86 -17.94
N VAL A 170 -10.69 -9.43 -17.50
CA VAL A 170 -11.29 -10.61 -18.16
C VAL A 170 -12.03 -10.26 -19.46
N ARG A 171 -12.07 -8.99 -19.83
CA ARG A 171 -12.62 -8.48 -21.11
C ARG A 171 -11.50 -7.93 -22.00
N GLU A 172 -11.87 -7.48 -23.22
CA GLU A 172 -10.97 -6.82 -24.16
C GLU A 172 -10.66 -5.37 -23.76
N ASP A 173 -10.32 -5.16 -22.49
CA ASP A 173 -9.82 -3.88 -21.98
C ASP A 173 -8.29 -3.90 -21.95
N PRO A 174 -7.63 -2.77 -22.16
CA PRO A 174 -6.17 -2.72 -22.18
C PRO A 174 -5.57 -3.17 -20.86
N ARG A 175 -4.48 -3.93 -20.97
CA ARG A 175 -3.67 -4.34 -19.85
C ARG A 175 -2.82 -3.17 -19.35
N VAL A 176 -2.67 -3.09 -18.04
CA VAL A 176 -1.90 -2.03 -17.40
C VAL A 176 -0.80 -2.65 -16.55
N PHE A 177 0.43 -2.25 -16.82
CA PHE A 177 1.55 -2.53 -15.93
C PHE A 177 1.52 -1.53 -14.76
N GLN A 178 1.30 -2.06 -13.57
CA GLN A 178 1.30 -1.31 -12.32
C GLN A 178 2.66 -1.49 -11.64
N TRP A 179 3.29 -0.39 -11.25
CA TRP A 179 4.53 -0.46 -10.52
C TRP A 179 4.63 0.68 -9.52
N GLY A 180 5.31 0.43 -8.43
CA GLY A 180 5.47 1.43 -7.38
C GLY A 180 6.75 1.25 -6.60
N LEU A 181 7.27 2.36 -6.09
CA LEU A 181 8.42 2.41 -5.20
C LEU A 181 8.10 3.29 -4.00
N THR A 182 8.44 2.82 -2.82
CA THR A 182 8.37 3.60 -1.58
C THR A 182 9.77 3.76 -0.99
N PHE A 183 10.18 4.98 -0.74
CA PHE A 183 11.40 5.31 -0.02
C PHE A 183 11.03 5.70 1.41
N GLN A 184 11.67 5.06 2.39
CA GLN A 184 11.34 5.18 3.81
C GLN A 184 12.60 5.52 4.59
N TYR A 185 12.56 6.54 5.47
CA TYR A 185 13.66 6.88 6.35
C TYR A 185 13.26 6.74 7.81
N ASN A 186 13.69 5.67 8.46
CA ASN A 186 13.24 5.30 9.80
C ASN A 186 14.05 6.04 10.88
N LEU A 187 13.42 7.01 11.57
CA LEU A 187 14.07 7.81 12.61
C LEU A 187 14.38 6.98 13.88
N GLN A 188 13.58 5.95 14.19
CA GLN A 188 13.88 5.05 15.29
C GLN A 188 15.11 4.21 14.99
N TYR A 189 15.24 3.70 13.76
CA TYR A 189 16.44 2.97 13.33
C TYR A 189 17.68 3.87 13.41
N LEU A 190 17.59 5.11 12.92
CA LEU A 190 18.67 6.09 13.04
C LEU A 190 19.15 6.22 14.50
N GLN A 191 18.21 6.40 15.41
CA GLN A 191 18.50 6.65 16.82
C GLN A 191 19.02 5.39 17.54
N SER A 192 18.54 4.21 17.18
CA SER A 192 18.87 2.95 17.84
C SER A 192 20.16 2.31 17.34
N TYR A 193 20.46 2.41 16.04
CA TYR A 193 21.53 1.64 15.39
C TYR A 193 22.64 2.48 14.76
N VAL A 194 22.39 3.76 14.52
CA VAL A 194 23.37 4.63 13.85
C VAL A 194 23.90 5.71 14.77
N ARG A 195 23.04 6.53 15.30
CA ARG A 195 23.37 7.61 16.21
C ARG A 195 22.16 8.06 17.00
N ASP A 196 22.25 8.03 18.30
CA ASP A 196 21.26 8.67 19.17
C ASP A 196 21.33 10.21 18.98
N ILE A 197 20.26 10.76 18.42
CA ILE A 197 20.09 12.20 18.17
C ILE A 197 19.15 12.84 19.19
N GLY A 198 18.72 12.08 20.22
CA GLY A 198 17.90 12.56 21.32
C GLY A 198 16.47 12.97 20.92
N LEU A 199 15.90 12.39 19.86
CA LEU A 199 14.51 12.66 19.50
C LEU A 199 13.56 12.10 20.55
N PRO A 200 12.71 12.95 21.17
CA PRO A 200 11.69 12.47 22.10
C PRO A 200 10.49 11.88 21.35
N ALA A 201 9.66 11.11 22.06
CA ALA A 201 8.35 10.75 21.56
C ALA A 201 7.48 12.02 21.35
N PRO A 202 6.63 12.05 20.30
CA PRO A 202 6.34 11.01 19.31
C PRO A 202 7.31 10.99 18.10
N PHE A 203 8.24 11.96 17.98
CA PHE A 203 9.07 12.20 16.79
C PHE A 203 10.03 11.03 16.48
N ASN A 204 10.52 10.34 17.52
CA ASN A 204 11.39 9.17 17.35
C ASN A 204 10.70 7.96 16.70
N ARG A 205 9.36 7.97 16.58
CA ARG A 205 8.55 6.92 15.94
C ARG A 205 7.97 7.39 14.61
N MET A 206 8.61 8.34 13.96
CA MET A 206 8.21 8.83 12.65
C MET A 206 9.09 8.27 11.56
N ILE A 207 8.48 8.00 10.41
CA ILE A 207 9.13 7.55 9.19
C ILE A 207 8.67 8.47 8.06
N PRO A 208 9.47 9.48 7.68
CA PRO A 208 9.27 10.17 6.42
C PRO A 208 9.29 9.19 5.26
N ILE A 209 8.32 9.32 4.35
CA ILE A 209 8.18 8.46 3.17
C ILE A 209 7.98 9.27 1.90
N ILE A 210 8.30 8.66 0.77
CA ILE A 210 7.90 9.10 -0.56
C ILE A 210 7.44 7.88 -1.31
N GLU A 211 6.17 7.86 -1.74
CA GLU A 211 5.61 6.81 -2.58
C GLU A 211 5.48 7.28 -4.02
N LEU A 212 5.72 6.39 -4.96
CA LEU A 212 5.62 6.59 -6.41
C LEU A 212 4.70 5.53 -7.01
N PRO A 213 3.38 5.57 -6.78
CA PRO A 213 2.45 4.67 -7.45
C PRO A 213 2.29 5.05 -8.91
N MET A 214 2.63 4.13 -9.81
CA MET A 214 2.70 4.37 -11.25
C MET A 214 1.94 3.29 -12.02
N GLN A 215 1.36 3.69 -13.15
CA GLN A 215 0.66 2.83 -14.09
C GLN A 215 1.14 3.11 -15.50
N THR A 216 1.40 2.05 -16.27
CA THR A 216 1.84 2.15 -17.66
C THR A 216 0.96 1.28 -18.53
N SER A 217 0.28 1.86 -19.52
CA SER A 217 -0.46 1.11 -20.53
C SER A 217 0.50 0.25 -21.33
N VAL A 218 0.21 -1.05 -21.49
CA VAL A 218 1.03 -1.98 -22.29
C VAL A 218 0.44 -2.21 -23.68
N GLU A 219 -0.73 -1.68 -23.97
CA GLU A 219 -1.45 -1.80 -25.24
C GLU A 219 -1.77 -0.41 -25.81
N GLY A 220 -1.76 -0.30 -27.12
CA GLY A 220 -1.96 0.98 -27.82
C GLY A 220 -0.79 1.95 -27.67
N ALA A 221 -1.09 3.22 -27.47
CA ALA A 221 -0.04 4.21 -27.18
C ALA A 221 0.44 4.02 -25.74
N VAL A 222 1.72 3.68 -25.56
CA VAL A 222 2.33 3.53 -24.22
C VAL A 222 2.30 4.88 -23.51
N ARG A 223 1.55 4.94 -22.44
CA ARG A 223 1.44 6.11 -21.56
C ARG A 223 1.71 5.68 -20.13
N THR A 224 2.43 6.50 -19.39
CA THR A 224 2.66 6.31 -17.97
C THR A 224 1.99 7.44 -17.20
N ALA A 225 1.19 7.10 -16.22
CA ALA A 225 0.57 8.04 -15.29
C ALA A 225 0.87 7.62 -13.85
N GLY A 226 0.75 8.54 -12.92
CA GLY A 226 0.95 8.27 -11.51
C GLY A 226 1.12 9.51 -10.70
N THR A 227 1.54 9.32 -9.46
CA THR A 227 1.73 10.39 -8.49
C THR A 227 3.06 10.27 -7.76
N ILE A 228 3.51 11.37 -7.18
CA ILE A 228 4.54 11.39 -6.15
C ILE A 228 3.88 11.80 -4.85
N ASN A 229 3.99 10.95 -3.85
CA ASN A 229 3.30 11.10 -2.58
C ASN A 229 4.32 11.26 -1.44
N PRO A 230 4.82 12.49 -1.18
CA PRO A 230 5.60 12.75 0.02
C PRO A 230 4.69 12.71 1.25
N GLY A 231 5.16 12.03 2.29
CA GLY A 231 4.36 11.83 3.48
C GLY A 231 5.16 11.48 4.72
N ILE A 232 4.42 11.15 5.75
CA ILE A 232 4.95 10.76 7.04
C ILE A 232 4.07 9.67 7.65
N ILE A 233 4.72 8.67 8.21
CA ILE A 233 4.10 7.63 9.01
C ILE A 233 4.56 7.80 10.45
N TRP A 234 3.62 7.77 11.40
CA TRP A 234 3.88 7.57 12.80
C TRP A 234 3.40 6.18 13.22
N PHE A 235 4.21 5.42 13.94
CA PHE A 235 3.85 4.09 14.40
C PHE A 235 3.88 3.97 15.92
N GLY A 236 2.83 3.39 16.45
CA GLY A 236 2.69 3.02 17.84
C GLY A 236 2.87 1.51 18.03
N ARG A 237 2.39 1.00 19.17
CA ARG A 237 2.37 -0.43 19.45
C ARG A 237 1.21 -1.15 18.76
N TYR A 238 0.06 -0.49 18.66
CA TYR A 238 -1.19 -1.08 18.21
C TYR A 238 -1.73 -0.48 16.93
N ILE A 239 -1.27 0.73 16.62
CA ILE A 239 -1.75 1.52 15.48
C ILE A 239 -0.60 2.24 14.79
N GLN A 240 -0.82 2.50 13.52
CA GLN A 240 -0.01 3.37 12.69
C GLN A 240 -0.91 4.47 12.11
N LEU A 241 -0.37 5.67 11.96
CA LEU A 241 -1.04 6.80 11.33
C LEU A 241 -0.18 7.27 10.16
N GLY A 242 -0.77 7.36 8.99
CA GLY A 242 -0.10 7.83 7.78
C GLY A 242 -0.78 9.05 7.18
N LEU A 243 0.00 9.95 6.62
CA LEU A 243 -0.48 11.14 5.92
C LEU A 243 0.44 11.48 4.75
N GLU A 244 -0.13 11.67 3.56
CA GLU A 244 0.58 11.98 2.32
C GLU A 244 -0.10 13.09 1.53
N ALA A 245 0.70 13.91 0.87
CA ALA A 245 0.25 14.75 -0.23
C ALA A 245 0.32 13.93 -1.53
N VAL A 246 -0.74 13.89 -2.30
CA VAL A 246 -0.81 13.18 -3.59
C VAL A 246 -0.60 14.18 -4.71
N ILE A 247 0.55 14.12 -5.37
CA ILE A 247 0.96 15.09 -6.41
C ILE A 247 0.99 14.36 -7.76
N PRO A 248 0.08 14.69 -8.71
CA PRO A 248 0.05 14.04 -10.02
C PRO A 248 1.30 14.35 -10.85
N ILE A 249 1.85 13.34 -11.53
CA ILE A 249 3.00 13.50 -12.43
C ILE A 249 2.52 13.65 -13.89
N HIS A 250 1.66 12.76 -14.38
CA HIS A 250 1.16 12.77 -15.76
C HIS A 250 -0.32 12.33 -15.83
N GLY A 251 -1.18 12.92 -14.99
CA GLY A 251 -2.52 12.42 -14.74
C GLY A 251 -2.56 11.44 -13.58
N ASN A 252 -3.73 11.22 -12.98
CA ASN A 252 -3.83 10.39 -11.78
C ASN A 252 -4.06 8.91 -12.08
N THR A 253 -4.60 8.59 -13.26
CA THR A 253 -4.92 7.21 -13.67
C THR A 253 -4.85 7.09 -15.18
N ILE A 254 -4.51 5.90 -15.66
CA ILE A 254 -4.77 5.48 -17.03
C ILE A 254 -6.19 4.94 -17.01
N ASP A 255 -7.14 5.83 -17.27
CA ASP A 255 -8.49 5.41 -17.57
C ASP A 255 -8.53 5.02 -19.04
N VAL A 256 -8.83 3.78 -19.30
CA VAL A 256 -8.68 3.15 -20.60
C VAL A 256 -9.73 3.63 -21.61
N GLU A 257 -10.87 4.02 -21.14
CA GLU A 257 -11.98 4.49 -21.98
C GLU A 257 -12.04 6.03 -22.12
N SER A 258 -11.35 6.75 -21.26
CA SER A 258 -11.39 8.22 -21.27
C SER A 258 -9.98 8.83 -21.26
N GLU A 259 -9.86 10.03 -21.82
CA GLU A 259 -8.64 10.82 -21.65
C GLU A 259 -8.34 11.00 -20.15
N PRO A 260 -7.06 10.77 -19.70
CA PRO A 260 -6.73 10.88 -18.28
C PRO A 260 -7.11 12.27 -17.76
N ARG A 261 -8.02 12.32 -16.80
CA ARG A 261 -8.41 13.57 -16.14
C ARG A 261 -7.24 14.02 -15.27
N GLN A 262 -6.75 15.22 -15.51
CA GLN A 262 -5.75 15.84 -14.63
C GLN A 262 -6.36 16.11 -13.27
N GLY A 263 -5.76 15.55 -12.22
CA GLY A 263 -6.05 15.89 -10.85
C GLY A 263 -5.17 17.05 -10.36
N SER A 264 -5.66 17.76 -9.37
CA SER A 264 -4.84 18.65 -8.53
C SER A 264 -4.13 17.85 -7.44
N VAL A 265 -3.28 18.54 -6.67
CA VAL A 265 -2.73 17.96 -5.44
C VAL A 265 -3.88 17.49 -4.55
N GLY A 266 -3.77 16.24 -4.11
CA GLY A 266 -4.70 15.57 -3.22
C GLY A 266 -4.08 15.29 -1.85
N LEU A 267 -4.84 14.58 -1.02
CA LEU A 267 -4.45 14.14 0.31
C LEU A 267 -4.81 12.66 0.47
N LEU A 268 -3.92 11.89 1.08
CA LEU A 268 -4.16 10.51 1.50
C LEU A 268 -3.83 10.38 2.99
N ALA A 269 -4.76 9.85 3.76
CA ALA A 269 -4.60 9.61 5.19
C ALA A 269 -5.08 8.22 5.55
N GLN A 270 -4.38 7.55 6.46
CA GLN A 270 -4.69 6.19 6.88
C GLN A 270 -4.53 6.00 8.38
N VAL A 271 -5.46 5.26 8.96
CA VAL A 271 -5.30 4.61 10.26
C VAL A 271 -5.15 3.11 10.02
N HIS A 272 -4.09 2.54 10.56
CA HIS A 272 -3.77 1.13 10.39
C HIS A 272 -3.63 0.47 11.77
N PHE A 273 -4.26 -0.68 11.96
CA PHE A 273 -4.33 -1.43 13.21
C PHE A 273 -3.58 -2.75 13.09
N TYR A 274 -2.72 -3.04 14.07
CA TYR A 274 -2.05 -4.33 14.21
C TYR A 274 -2.95 -5.25 15.04
N LEU A 275 -3.73 -6.10 14.38
CA LEU A 275 -4.81 -6.85 15.03
C LEU A 275 -4.28 -7.95 15.96
N ASP A 276 -3.16 -8.57 15.65
CA ASP A 276 -2.54 -9.60 16.49
C ASP A 276 -1.88 -8.99 17.75
N ASP A 277 -1.44 -7.73 17.71
CA ASP A 277 -1.00 -7.01 18.90
C ASP A 277 -2.17 -6.54 19.78
N ILE A 278 -3.31 -6.22 19.17
CA ILE A 278 -4.53 -5.77 19.89
C ILE A 278 -5.28 -6.96 20.47
N TRP A 279 -5.47 -8.02 19.68
CA TRP A 279 -6.21 -9.23 20.07
C TRP A 279 -5.38 -10.50 19.75
N PRO A 280 -4.29 -10.75 20.48
CA PRO A 280 -3.38 -11.88 20.19
C PRO A 280 -4.08 -13.24 20.26
N GLU A 281 -5.07 -13.41 21.15
CA GLU A 281 -5.82 -14.66 21.29
C GLU A 281 -6.67 -15.00 20.06
N VAL A 282 -7.04 -14.00 19.25
CA VAL A 282 -7.91 -14.15 18.08
C VAL A 282 -7.07 -14.22 16.79
N PHE A 283 -6.05 -13.34 16.66
CA PHE A 283 -5.37 -13.12 15.39
C PHE A 283 -4.03 -13.83 15.25
N THR A 284 -3.41 -14.35 16.31
CA THR A 284 -2.16 -15.13 16.19
C THR A 284 -2.37 -16.55 15.60
N TRP A 285 -3.63 -17.00 15.51
CA TRP A 285 -3.95 -18.30 14.92
C TRP A 285 -3.81 -18.26 13.38
N THR A 286 -3.04 -19.21 12.85
CA THR A 286 -2.82 -19.38 11.42
C THR A 286 -3.44 -20.71 10.96
N PRO A 287 -4.52 -20.71 10.14
CA PRO A 287 -5.30 -21.89 9.77
C PRO A 287 -4.48 -23.01 9.11
N PHE A 288 -3.44 -22.65 8.38
CA PHE A 288 -2.60 -23.59 7.64
C PHE A 288 -1.20 -23.77 8.24
N SER A 289 -1.02 -23.44 9.53
CA SER A 289 0.21 -23.77 10.25
C SER A 289 0.40 -25.29 10.30
N GLY A 290 1.43 -25.80 9.62
CA GLY A 290 1.73 -27.21 9.53
C GLY A 290 1.39 -27.89 8.20
N VAL A 291 0.65 -27.24 7.29
CA VAL A 291 0.39 -27.75 5.93
C VAL A 291 1.54 -27.36 4.99
N LEU A 292 2.05 -26.16 5.11
CA LEU A 292 3.29 -25.71 4.47
C LEU A 292 4.34 -25.73 5.57
N GLY A 293 5.17 -26.74 5.64
CA GLY A 293 6.07 -27.05 6.77
C GLY A 293 6.75 -25.83 7.40
N PRO A 294 7.20 -25.92 8.66
CA PRO A 294 7.85 -24.83 9.33
C PRO A 294 9.11 -24.45 8.54
N THR A 295 9.17 -23.27 8.01
CA THR A 295 10.44 -22.66 7.60
C THR A 295 11.22 -22.41 8.89
N GLN A 296 12.06 -23.40 9.27
CA GLN A 296 12.98 -23.21 10.39
C GLN A 296 13.90 -22.03 10.07
N PRO A 297 14.04 -21.08 10.96
CA PRO A 297 15.13 -20.11 10.85
C PRO A 297 16.45 -20.86 10.96
N ARG A 298 17.22 -20.89 9.91
CA ARG A 298 18.63 -21.26 9.93
C ARG A 298 19.50 -20.03 10.16
#